data_f0753b921305df1d9ed29d9e93c10ec9
#
_entry.id   f0753b921305df1d9ed29d9e93c10ec9
#
_cell.length_a   1.000
_cell.length_b   1.000
_cell.length_c   1.000
_cell.angle_alpha   90.00
_cell.angle_beta   90.00
_cell.angle_gamma   90.00
#
_symmetry.space_group_name_H-M   'P 1'
#
loop_
_entity.id
_entity.type
_entity.pdbx_description
1 polymer ?
#
loop_
_entity_poly.entity_id
_entity_poly.type
_entity_poly.pdbx_seq_one_letter_code
_entity_poly.pdbx_strand_id
1 'polypeptide(L)'
;MFLTENANNAENRVVELKTAAGVFLPFKPLKPSADSLPSFPIDCLPSRLRSYVEAVAIHTQTPVDMAAGAALGVLAACLQGKVKVEGNIGHYEQTSLYIFLIAPPGSRKSAVIHAMTAAIEDYEQKYNEENKAAMRRNRQKRESLQRDINRLTRQLEAKYDKLTELELQHTQDKLAELPEIKPLQIFTDDCTSESMVRLLRDNQGRMALISAEGGAFDNIIGRYTKKPNLDVWLKGICGDTIRVDRINREPDYIRNPALSMIISAQPSVLSEIMQNGLLDGRGFLARLFYINISSNVMPKTFRSAPIPADVQRDYEGLIFHLLERETTALHLAPEAVNRMDKLCRSIEAYLRNEHRDMREWGSKYIGLVLRIAGLLHIAADGDGDIQMETVENAIQIGSYAFYHALYAYSILGADETVEKALHVVTKLRKLSVTRISRSDLYQKCRGRFFRDAKDMEPVLTLLEQHGYIWMDIPTYSGVGRPSAGTIYINPAALKDDFSA
;
A
#
# COMPACT_ATOMS: atom_id res chain seq x y z
N MET A 1 23.76 2.25 10.84
CA MET A 1 23.83 3.57 11.49
C MET A 1 22.61 4.44 11.17
N PHE A 2 22.03 4.39 9.97
CA PHE A 2 20.82 5.17 9.63
C PHE A 2 19.49 4.68 10.26
N LEU A 3 19.37 3.42 10.65
CA LEU A 3 18.20 2.92 11.39
C LEU A 3 18.27 3.20 12.90
N THR A 4 19.44 3.65 13.41
CA THR A 4 19.66 3.89 14.84
C THR A 4 19.64 5.36 15.23
N GLU A 5 19.85 6.31 14.34
CA GLU A 5 19.92 7.74 14.70
C GLU A 5 18.56 8.40 14.90
N ASN A 6 17.49 7.97 14.22
CA ASN A 6 16.14 8.52 14.45
C ASN A 6 15.42 7.89 15.66
N ALA A 7 15.93 6.79 16.20
CA ALA A 7 15.39 6.23 17.45
C ALA A 7 15.93 6.93 18.72
N ASN A 8 16.99 7.73 18.59
CA ASN A 8 17.67 8.34 19.75
C ASN A 8 17.27 9.81 20.04
N ASN A 9 16.43 10.45 19.23
CA ASN A 9 15.99 11.82 19.51
C ASN A 9 14.67 11.94 20.31
N ALA A 10 14.04 10.84 20.66
CA ALA A 10 13.17 10.79 21.82
C ALA A 10 14.06 10.44 23.02
N GLU A 11 14.75 11.41 23.59
CA GLU A 11 15.33 11.27 24.92
C GLU A 11 14.23 10.77 25.86
N ASN A 12 14.19 9.44 26.06
CA ASN A 12 13.51 8.80 27.14
C ASN A 12 14.10 9.37 28.44
N ARG A 13 13.54 10.46 28.95
CA ARG A 13 13.63 10.77 30.35
C ARG A 13 12.95 9.60 31.05
N VAL A 14 13.77 8.66 31.49
CA VAL A 14 13.38 7.60 32.43
C VAL A 14 12.96 8.31 33.70
N VAL A 15 11.68 8.65 33.81
CA VAL A 15 11.09 9.08 35.05
C VAL A 15 10.89 7.79 35.88
N GLU A 16 11.86 7.44 36.69
CA GLU A 16 11.68 6.43 37.70
C GLU A 16 10.58 6.89 38.67
N LEU A 17 9.35 6.47 38.39
CA LEU A 17 8.24 6.64 39.33
C LEU A 17 8.38 5.58 40.41
N LYS A 18 9.12 5.93 41.47
CA LYS A 18 9.20 5.10 42.67
C LYS A 18 7.86 5.17 43.40
N THR A 19 7.21 4.04 43.55
CA THR A 19 6.11 3.89 44.50
C THR A 19 6.68 3.37 45.83
N ALA A 20 5.91 3.46 46.92
CA ALA A 20 6.31 2.92 48.24
C ALA A 20 6.61 1.41 48.23
N ALA A 21 6.33 0.70 47.13
CA ALA A 21 6.41 -0.75 47.01
C ALA A 21 7.31 -1.24 45.85
N GLY A 22 7.74 -0.41 44.89
CA GLY A 22 8.58 -0.86 43.76
C GLY A 22 8.74 0.15 42.63
N VAL A 23 9.43 -0.26 41.57
CA VAL A 23 9.73 0.57 40.37
C VAL A 23 9.04 -0.02 39.16
N PHE A 24 8.29 0.81 38.41
CA PHE A 24 7.76 0.40 37.15
C PHE A 24 8.89 0.26 36.11
N LEU A 25 8.79 -0.74 35.24
CA LEU A 25 9.62 -0.81 34.04
C LEU A 25 9.34 0.42 33.14
N PRO A 26 10.27 0.80 32.24
CA PRO A 26 10.05 1.87 31.27
C PRO A 26 8.74 1.67 30.50
N PHE A 27 7.90 2.70 30.47
CA PHE A 27 6.61 2.64 29.80
C PHE A 27 6.80 2.50 28.29
N LYS A 28 6.24 1.43 27.70
CA LYS A 28 6.20 1.16 26.27
C LYS A 28 4.75 0.94 25.86
N PRO A 29 4.19 1.68 24.91
CA PRO A 29 2.85 1.43 24.41
C PRO A 29 2.66 -0.02 23.95
N LEU A 30 1.51 -0.63 24.26
CA LEU A 30 1.15 -1.98 23.79
C LEU A 30 0.97 -2.04 22.25
N LYS A 31 0.51 -0.94 21.69
CA LYS A 31 0.47 -0.72 20.25
C LYS A 31 1.19 0.59 19.95
N PRO A 32 1.98 0.66 18.88
CA PRO A 32 2.51 1.93 18.44
C PRO A 32 1.35 2.87 18.08
N SER A 33 1.52 4.18 18.32
CA SER A 33 0.57 5.19 17.89
C SER A 33 0.87 5.59 16.44
N ALA A 34 -0.17 5.82 15.64
CA ALA A 34 0.00 6.43 14.33
C ALA A 34 0.63 7.82 14.42
N ASP A 35 0.44 8.53 15.55
CA ASP A 35 1.02 9.86 15.80
C ASP A 35 2.54 9.83 16.01
N SER A 36 3.12 8.65 16.31
CA SER A 36 4.56 8.47 16.45
C SER A 36 5.28 8.07 15.18
N LEU A 37 4.54 7.91 14.09
CA LEU A 37 5.11 7.55 12.80
C LEU A 37 5.90 8.71 12.19
N PRO A 38 6.99 8.43 11.45
CA PRO A 38 7.72 9.48 10.74
C PRO A 38 6.83 10.12 9.68
N SER A 39 6.96 11.43 9.49
CA SER A 39 6.36 12.14 8.36
C SER A 39 7.07 11.80 7.07
N PHE A 40 6.36 11.93 5.94
CA PHE A 40 6.94 11.67 4.63
C PHE A 40 8.14 12.62 4.36
N PRO A 41 9.31 12.10 3.92
CA PRO A 41 10.49 12.91 3.64
C PRO A 41 10.30 13.67 2.32
N ILE A 42 9.59 14.79 2.37
CA ILE A 42 9.14 15.54 1.20
C ILE A 42 10.30 16.09 0.37
N ASP A 43 11.44 16.40 1.00
CA ASP A 43 12.64 16.87 0.33
C ASP A 43 13.27 15.85 -0.61
N CYS A 44 12.91 14.56 -0.46
CA CYS A 44 13.35 13.49 -1.35
C CYS A 44 12.61 13.49 -2.70
N LEU A 45 11.53 14.25 -2.85
CA LEU A 45 10.81 14.37 -4.12
C LEU A 45 11.45 15.39 -5.05
N PRO A 46 11.48 15.14 -6.39
CA PRO A 46 11.87 16.14 -7.37
C PRO A 46 11.08 17.44 -7.21
N SER A 47 11.71 18.59 -7.44
CA SER A 47 11.17 19.92 -7.10
C SER A 47 9.77 20.19 -7.66
N ARG A 48 9.53 19.89 -8.95
CA ARG A 48 8.19 20.06 -9.59
C ARG A 48 7.12 19.23 -8.90
N LEU A 49 7.43 17.99 -8.58
CA LEU A 49 6.51 17.07 -7.90
C LEU A 49 6.27 17.53 -6.45
N ARG A 50 7.35 17.90 -5.74
CA ARG A 50 7.28 18.40 -4.36
C ARG A 50 6.39 19.63 -4.24
N SER A 51 6.59 20.64 -5.08
CA SER A 51 5.78 21.87 -5.05
C SER A 51 4.29 21.59 -5.23
N TYR A 52 3.93 20.65 -6.12
CA TYR A 52 2.54 20.29 -6.31
C TYR A 52 1.96 19.49 -5.13
N VAL A 53 2.72 18.55 -4.58
CA VAL A 53 2.32 17.76 -3.39
C VAL A 53 2.05 18.68 -2.20
N GLU A 54 2.92 19.66 -1.94
CA GLU A 54 2.74 20.66 -0.87
C GLU A 54 1.49 21.53 -1.13
N ALA A 55 1.31 21.99 -2.36
CA ALA A 55 0.15 22.79 -2.74
C ALA A 55 -1.17 22.01 -2.60
N VAL A 56 -1.20 20.73 -2.98
CA VAL A 56 -2.37 19.85 -2.79
C VAL A 56 -2.65 19.63 -1.30
N ALA A 57 -1.63 19.37 -0.47
CA ALA A 57 -1.81 19.20 0.96
C ALA A 57 -2.40 20.45 1.63
N ILE A 58 -1.92 21.65 1.26
CA ILE A 58 -2.45 22.94 1.73
C ILE A 58 -3.90 23.13 1.23
N HIS A 59 -4.16 22.91 -0.05
CA HIS A 59 -5.47 23.06 -0.65
C HIS A 59 -6.51 22.14 -0.04
N THR A 60 -6.17 20.89 0.14
CA THR A 60 -7.08 19.88 0.72
C THR A 60 -7.07 19.91 2.25
N GLN A 61 -6.15 20.64 2.88
CA GLN A 61 -5.95 20.67 4.34
C GLN A 61 -5.78 19.26 4.92
N THR A 62 -4.86 18.51 4.32
CA THR A 62 -4.51 17.14 4.70
C THR A 62 -3.03 17.02 5.02
N PRO A 63 -2.61 16.01 5.78
CA PRO A 63 -1.18 15.71 5.91
C PRO A 63 -0.52 15.52 4.54
N VAL A 64 0.70 16.02 4.40
CA VAL A 64 1.48 15.94 3.15
C VAL A 64 1.70 14.48 2.70
N ASP A 65 1.75 13.56 3.65
CA ASP A 65 1.90 12.11 3.44
C ASP A 65 0.87 11.54 2.46
N MET A 66 -0.38 12.02 2.53
CA MET A 66 -1.43 11.58 1.60
C MET A 66 -1.11 11.97 0.15
N ALA A 67 -0.77 13.23 -0.07
CA ALA A 67 -0.47 13.73 -1.40
C ALA A 67 0.83 13.14 -1.93
N ALA A 68 1.86 12.97 -1.08
CA ALA A 68 3.14 12.37 -1.43
C ALA A 68 2.99 10.88 -1.83
N GLY A 69 2.21 10.13 -1.06
CA GLY A 69 1.91 8.74 -1.41
C GLY A 69 1.12 8.60 -2.70
N ALA A 70 0.09 9.43 -2.89
CA ALA A 70 -0.66 9.47 -4.14
C ALA A 70 0.24 9.87 -5.32
N ALA A 71 1.17 10.82 -5.13
CA ALA A 71 2.15 11.23 -6.14
C ALA A 71 3.04 10.06 -6.60
N LEU A 72 3.60 9.28 -5.68
CA LEU A 72 4.39 8.09 -6.02
C LEU A 72 3.55 7.07 -6.82
N GLY A 73 2.29 6.86 -6.43
CA GLY A 73 1.38 5.98 -7.15
C GLY A 73 1.02 6.49 -8.55
N VAL A 74 0.85 7.81 -8.72
CA VAL A 74 0.63 8.46 -10.02
C VAL A 74 1.86 8.33 -10.92
N LEU A 75 3.08 8.58 -10.40
CA LEU A 75 4.31 8.33 -11.14
C LEU A 75 4.38 6.86 -11.62
N ALA A 76 4.07 5.92 -10.72
CA ALA A 76 4.06 4.50 -11.05
C ALA A 76 3.01 4.17 -12.11
N ALA A 77 1.83 4.80 -12.10
CA ALA A 77 0.80 4.64 -13.13
C ALA A 77 1.23 5.21 -14.49
N CYS A 78 1.89 6.37 -14.52
CA CYS A 78 2.38 6.98 -15.75
C CYS A 78 3.51 6.17 -16.41
N LEU A 79 4.40 5.57 -15.60
CA LEU A 79 5.61 4.88 -16.05
C LEU A 79 5.46 3.35 -16.11
N GLN A 80 4.31 2.80 -15.74
CA GLN A 80 4.08 1.35 -15.71
C GLN A 80 4.37 0.70 -17.07
N GLY A 81 5.20 -0.37 -17.02
CA GLY A 81 5.61 -1.11 -18.22
C GLY A 81 6.52 -0.34 -19.19
N LYS A 82 6.91 0.90 -18.85
CA LYS A 82 7.85 1.71 -19.64
C LYS A 82 9.24 1.75 -19.03
N VAL A 83 9.32 1.78 -17.70
CA VAL A 83 10.57 1.89 -16.96
C VAL A 83 10.79 0.67 -16.09
N LYS A 84 12.00 0.16 -16.13
CA LYS A 84 12.49 -0.93 -15.27
C LYS A 84 13.90 -0.61 -14.80
N VAL A 85 14.23 -1.04 -13.58
CA VAL A 85 15.56 -0.83 -12.98
C VAL A 85 16.26 -2.15 -12.81
N GLU A 86 17.49 -2.27 -13.24
CA GLU A 86 18.31 -3.46 -12.99
C GLU A 86 18.72 -3.52 -11.52
N GLY A 87 18.26 -4.56 -10.82
CA GLY A 87 18.60 -4.81 -9.42
C GLY A 87 19.78 -5.77 -9.26
N ASN A 88 19.85 -6.77 -10.11
CA ASN A 88 20.96 -7.70 -10.22
C ASN A 88 21.15 -8.02 -11.71
N ILE A 89 22.31 -8.50 -12.10
CA ILE A 89 22.65 -8.78 -13.49
C ILE A 89 21.56 -9.64 -14.15
N GLY A 90 20.86 -9.03 -15.12
CA GLY A 90 19.77 -9.67 -15.85
C GLY A 90 18.42 -9.73 -15.12
N HIS A 91 18.33 -9.23 -13.88
CA HIS A 91 17.08 -9.13 -13.14
C HIS A 91 16.62 -7.68 -13.02
N TYR A 92 15.40 -7.40 -13.50
CA TYR A 92 14.83 -6.06 -13.55
C TYR A 92 13.59 -5.94 -12.70
N GLU A 93 13.54 -4.89 -11.87
CA GLU A 93 12.32 -4.48 -11.15
C GLU A 93 11.54 -3.48 -12.01
N GLN A 94 10.25 -3.72 -12.19
CA GLN A 94 9.34 -2.74 -12.81
C GLN A 94 9.00 -1.63 -11.82
N THR A 95 8.79 -0.41 -12.29
CA THR A 95 8.47 0.75 -11.43
C THR A 95 7.02 0.78 -10.93
N SER A 96 6.29 -0.33 -11.01
CA SER A 96 4.93 -0.47 -10.47
C SER A 96 4.93 -0.43 -8.94
N LEU A 97 4.00 0.32 -8.34
CA LEU A 97 3.80 0.41 -6.90
C LEU A 97 2.37 0.11 -6.50
N TYR A 98 2.17 -0.48 -5.33
CA TYR A 98 0.88 -0.65 -4.67
C TYR A 98 0.82 0.22 -3.42
N ILE A 99 0.24 1.42 -3.56
CA ILE A 99 0.08 2.39 -2.48
C ILE A 99 -1.22 2.09 -1.73
N PHE A 100 -1.12 1.91 -0.42
CA PHE A 100 -2.25 1.67 0.46
C PHE A 100 -2.34 2.78 1.51
N LEU A 101 -3.27 3.73 1.27
CA LEU A 101 -3.53 4.89 2.14
C LEU A 101 -4.56 4.51 3.20
N ILE A 102 -4.14 4.47 4.45
CA ILE A 102 -5.00 4.15 5.59
C ILE A 102 -5.28 5.45 6.34
N ALA A 103 -6.52 5.93 6.25
CA ALA A 103 -6.90 7.20 6.85
C ALA A 103 -8.34 7.17 7.38
N PRO A 104 -8.64 7.90 8.47
CA PRO A 104 -9.97 7.96 9.08
C PRO A 104 -11.05 8.43 8.09
N PRO A 105 -12.35 8.17 8.38
CA PRO A 105 -13.43 8.78 7.62
C PRO A 105 -13.37 10.31 7.71
N GLY A 106 -13.78 11.00 6.64
CA GLY A 106 -13.77 12.47 6.59
C GLY A 106 -12.39 13.13 6.46
N SER A 107 -11.30 12.36 6.21
CA SER A 107 -9.95 12.87 6.01
C SER A 107 -9.66 13.44 4.60
N ARG A 108 -10.70 13.64 3.78
CA ARG A 108 -10.59 14.22 2.42
C ARG A 108 -9.72 13.40 1.44
N LYS A 109 -9.64 12.09 1.62
CA LYS A 109 -8.89 11.15 0.75
C LYS A 109 -9.22 11.35 -0.73
N SER A 110 -10.52 11.40 -1.06
CA SER A 110 -11.00 11.54 -2.45
C SER A 110 -10.56 12.86 -3.08
N ALA A 111 -10.53 13.96 -2.31
CA ALA A 111 -10.07 15.24 -2.82
C ALA A 111 -8.56 15.21 -3.18
N VAL A 112 -7.74 14.56 -2.35
CA VAL A 112 -6.31 14.40 -2.62
C VAL A 112 -6.08 13.52 -3.85
N ILE A 113 -6.73 12.35 -3.92
CA ILE A 113 -6.57 11.42 -5.05
C ILE A 113 -7.01 12.10 -6.34
N HIS A 114 -8.18 12.76 -6.36
CA HIS A 114 -8.67 13.48 -7.53
C HIS A 114 -7.70 14.58 -7.99
N ALA A 115 -7.20 15.42 -7.06
CA ALA A 115 -6.22 16.43 -7.42
C ALA A 115 -4.94 15.83 -8.06
N MET A 116 -4.48 14.69 -7.54
CA MET A 116 -3.27 14.04 -8.04
C MET A 116 -3.50 13.31 -9.38
N THR A 117 -4.71 12.81 -9.68
CA THR A 117 -5.01 12.07 -10.92
C THR A 117 -5.54 12.95 -12.04
N ALA A 118 -5.98 14.17 -11.77
CA ALA A 118 -6.61 15.06 -12.75
C ALA A 118 -5.80 15.20 -14.06
N ALA A 119 -4.48 15.36 -13.95
CA ALA A 119 -3.62 15.47 -15.12
C ALA A 119 -3.60 14.19 -16.00
N ILE A 120 -3.77 13.00 -15.42
CA ILE A 120 -3.91 11.75 -16.18
C ILE A 120 -5.25 11.73 -16.90
N GLU A 121 -6.34 12.12 -16.22
CA GLU A 121 -7.69 12.18 -16.80
C GLU A 121 -7.75 13.16 -17.97
N ASP A 122 -7.14 14.35 -17.82
CA ASP A 122 -7.04 15.35 -18.89
C ASP A 122 -6.24 14.82 -20.09
N TYR A 123 -5.14 14.10 -19.84
CA TYR A 123 -4.37 13.48 -20.91
C TYR A 123 -5.17 12.39 -21.66
N GLU A 124 -5.85 11.50 -20.94
CA GLU A 124 -6.73 10.48 -21.54
C GLU A 124 -7.82 11.11 -22.39
N GLN A 125 -8.50 12.12 -21.85
CA GLN A 125 -9.57 12.83 -22.55
C GLN A 125 -9.06 13.47 -23.84
N LYS A 126 -7.94 14.20 -23.75
CA LYS A 126 -7.30 14.85 -24.89
C LYS A 126 -6.92 13.84 -25.97
N TYR A 127 -6.20 12.78 -25.60
CA TYR A 127 -5.79 11.72 -26.51
C TYR A 127 -6.98 11.07 -27.21
N ASN A 128 -8.02 10.74 -26.46
CA ASN A 128 -9.21 10.07 -26.96
C ASN A 128 -10.02 10.97 -27.91
N GLU A 129 -10.13 12.27 -27.62
CA GLU A 129 -10.81 13.21 -28.51
C GLU A 129 -10.04 13.43 -29.83
N GLU A 130 -8.70 13.61 -29.75
CA GLU A 130 -7.83 13.75 -30.93
C GLU A 130 -7.90 12.50 -31.85
N ASN A 131 -8.00 11.30 -31.25
CA ASN A 131 -8.03 10.04 -32.02
C ASN A 131 -9.44 9.51 -32.34
N LYS A 132 -10.49 10.17 -31.91
CA LYS A 132 -11.89 9.75 -32.04
C LYS A 132 -12.29 9.42 -33.47
N ALA A 133 -11.87 10.26 -34.43
CA ALA A 133 -12.16 10.04 -35.84
C ALA A 133 -11.42 8.81 -36.40
N ALA A 134 -10.19 8.54 -35.97
CA ALA A 134 -9.40 7.37 -36.33
C ALA A 134 -10.03 6.09 -35.76
N MET A 135 -10.40 6.11 -34.47
CA MET A 135 -11.09 5.00 -33.79
C MET A 135 -12.41 4.66 -34.50
N ARG A 136 -13.21 5.67 -34.81
CA ARG A 136 -14.49 5.48 -35.53
C ARG A 136 -14.29 4.83 -36.88
N ARG A 137 -13.33 5.32 -37.71
CA ARG A 137 -13.01 4.75 -39.03
C ARG A 137 -12.49 3.31 -38.89
N ASN A 138 -11.60 3.04 -37.96
CA ASN A 138 -11.07 1.70 -37.69
C ASN A 138 -12.22 0.75 -37.33
N ARG A 139 -13.08 1.13 -36.38
CA ARG A 139 -14.24 0.34 -35.98
C ARG A 139 -15.17 0.03 -37.13
N GLN A 140 -15.54 1.02 -37.96
CA GLN A 140 -16.39 0.84 -39.13
C GLN A 140 -15.79 -0.14 -40.13
N LYS A 141 -14.46 -0.04 -40.38
CA LYS A 141 -13.75 -0.94 -41.29
C LYS A 141 -13.74 -2.38 -40.74
N ARG A 142 -13.48 -2.56 -39.46
CA ARG A 142 -13.52 -3.88 -38.79
C ARG A 142 -14.93 -4.49 -38.84
N GLU A 143 -15.97 -3.69 -38.55
CA GLU A 143 -17.37 -4.14 -38.59
C GLU A 143 -17.81 -4.52 -40.02
N SER A 144 -17.27 -3.84 -41.07
CA SER A 144 -17.50 -4.22 -42.46
C SER A 144 -16.85 -5.56 -42.76
N LEU A 145 -15.56 -5.73 -42.47
CA LEU A 145 -14.86 -7.00 -42.69
C LEU A 145 -15.53 -8.17 -41.95
N GLN A 146 -15.97 -7.93 -40.71
CA GLN A 146 -16.67 -8.98 -39.92
C GLN A 146 -18.02 -9.36 -40.57
N ARG A 147 -18.76 -8.41 -41.13
CA ARG A 147 -19.99 -8.71 -41.87
C ARG A 147 -19.71 -9.52 -43.11
N ASP A 148 -18.64 -9.20 -43.86
CA ASP A 148 -18.24 -9.97 -45.05
C ASP A 148 -17.82 -11.39 -44.69
N ILE A 149 -17.04 -11.57 -43.62
CA ILE A 149 -16.68 -12.89 -43.08
C ILE A 149 -17.93 -13.70 -42.77
N ASN A 150 -18.90 -13.12 -42.05
CA ASN A 150 -20.13 -13.80 -41.68
C ASN A 150 -20.97 -14.17 -42.92
N ARG A 151 -20.98 -13.31 -43.96
CA ARG A 151 -21.66 -13.58 -45.20
C ARG A 151 -21.01 -14.73 -45.99
N LEU A 152 -19.68 -14.69 -46.15
CA LEU A 152 -18.91 -15.72 -46.83
C LEU A 152 -18.98 -17.08 -46.14
N THR A 153 -18.93 -17.08 -44.82
CA THR A 153 -19.07 -18.29 -43.98
C THR A 153 -20.43 -18.96 -44.27
N ARG A 154 -21.54 -18.20 -44.24
CA ARG A 154 -22.88 -18.73 -44.56
C ARG A 154 -23.00 -19.25 -45.98
N GLN A 155 -22.33 -18.61 -46.95
CA GLN A 155 -22.30 -19.08 -48.33
C GLN A 155 -21.60 -20.44 -48.47
N LEU A 156 -20.45 -20.62 -47.77
CA LEU A 156 -19.72 -21.89 -47.72
C LEU A 156 -20.48 -22.99 -47.03
N GLU A 157 -21.21 -22.67 -45.95
CA GLU A 157 -22.09 -23.63 -45.24
C GLU A 157 -23.23 -24.11 -46.13
N ALA A 158 -23.80 -23.22 -47.00
CA ALA A 158 -24.87 -23.55 -47.90
C ALA A 158 -24.37 -24.32 -49.14
N LYS A 159 -23.21 -24.00 -49.66
CA LYS A 159 -22.57 -24.64 -50.80
C LYS A 159 -21.08 -24.37 -50.80
N TYR A 160 -20.28 -25.45 -50.73
CA TYR A 160 -18.83 -25.32 -50.82
C TYR A 160 -18.40 -24.84 -52.21
N ASP A 161 -17.59 -23.79 -52.21
CA ASP A 161 -16.94 -23.24 -53.42
C ASP A 161 -15.54 -22.74 -53.08
N LYS A 162 -14.52 -23.19 -53.81
CA LYS A 162 -13.11 -22.92 -53.51
C LYS A 162 -12.76 -21.43 -53.65
N LEU A 163 -13.42 -20.69 -54.55
CA LEU A 163 -13.19 -19.26 -54.69
C LEU A 163 -13.74 -18.50 -53.48
N THR A 164 -14.91 -18.87 -52.98
CA THR A 164 -15.51 -18.31 -51.78
C THR A 164 -14.66 -18.61 -50.52
N GLU A 165 -14.05 -19.81 -50.44
CA GLU A 165 -13.11 -20.16 -49.36
C GLU A 165 -11.87 -19.27 -49.36
N LEU A 166 -11.25 -19.04 -50.55
CA LEU A 166 -10.10 -18.15 -50.69
C LEU A 166 -10.45 -16.69 -50.34
N GLU A 167 -11.63 -16.23 -50.75
CA GLU A 167 -12.12 -14.89 -50.40
C GLU A 167 -12.36 -14.74 -48.91
N LEU A 168 -12.90 -15.76 -48.26
CA LEU A 168 -13.07 -15.79 -46.80
C LEU A 168 -11.72 -15.70 -46.10
N GLN A 169 -10.74 -16.53 -46.49
CA GLN A 169 -9.42 -16.52 -45.92
C GLN A 169 -8.74 -15.15 -46.06
N HIS A 170 -8.79 -14.56 -47.28
CA HIS A 170 -8.23 -13.22 -47.51
C HIS A 170 -8.91 -12.13 -46.67
N THR A 171 -10.24 -12.25 -46.46
CA THR A 171 -10.98 -11.26 -45.63
C THR A 171 -10.65 -11.44 -44.14
N GLN A 172 -10.44 -12.68 -43.68
CA GLN A 172 -9.96 -12.96 -42.33
C GLN A 172 -8.54 -12.41 -42.11
N ASP A 173 -7.62 -12.60 -43.09
CA ASP A 173 -6.27 -12.06 -43.02
C ASP A 173 -6.30 -10.53 -42.96
N LYS A 174 -7.11 -9.85 -43.76
CA LYS A 174 -7.30 -8.39 -43.69
C LYS A 174 -7.81 -7.92 -42.33
N LEU A 175 -8.70 -8.68 -41.67
CA LEU A 175 -9.18 -8.34 -40.33
C LEU A 175 -8.10 -8.55 -39.29
N ALA A 176 -7.28 -9.59 -39.43
CA ALA A 176 -6.16 -9.88 -38.52
C ALA A 176 -5.05 -8.81 -38.63
N GLU A 177 -4.77 -8.33 -39.84
CA GLU A 177 -3.80 -7.23 -40.11
C GLU A 177 -4.31 -5.85 -39.65
N LEU A 178 -5.59 -5.70 -39.33
CA LEU A 178 -6.18 -4.45 -38.89
C LEU A 178 -6.44 -4.48 -37.37
N PRO A 179 -5.46 -4.12 -36.51
CA PRO A 179 -5.65 -4.12 -35.06
C PRO A 179 -6.77 -3.14 -34.66
N GLU A 180 -7.49 -3.47 -33.61
CA GLU A 180 -8.51 -2.59 -33.05
C GLU A 180 -7.86 -1.40 -32.35
N ILE A 181 -8.26 -0.19 -32.71
CA ILE A 181 -7.85 1.03 -32.01
C ILE A 181 -8.85 1.29 -30.91
N LYS A 182 -8.44 1.01 -29.67
CA LYS A 182 -9.23 1.25 -28.45
C LYS A 182 -8.95 2.63 -27.87
N PRO A 183 -9.89 3.20 -27.12
CA PRO A 183 -9.61 4.38 -26.30
C PRO A 183 -8.45 4.12 -25.34
N LEU A 184 -7.60 5.12 -25.13
CA LEU A 184 -6.58 5.08 -24.10
C LEU A 184 -7.25 5.06 -22.72
N GLN A 185 -6.84 4.13 -21.89
CA GLN A 185 -7.25 4.04 -20.49
C GLN A 185 -6.02 3.66 -19.65
N ILE A 186 -5.59 4.55 -18.76
CA ILE A 186 -4.39 4.40 -17.93
C ILE A 186 -4.75 3.77 -16.60
N PHE A 187 -5.92 4.13 -16.04
CA PHE A 187 -6.40 3.57 -14.78
C PHE A 187 -7.90 3.28 -14.77
N THR A 188 -8.33 2.54 -13.77
CA THR A 188 -9.74 2.32 -13.40
C THR A 188 -9.91 2.54 -11.89
N ASP A 189 -11.08 2.92 -11.44
CA ASP A 189 -11.40 3.16 -10.02
C ASP A 189 -11.99 1.94 -9.33
N ASP A 190 -12.57 1.01 -10.09
CA ASP A 190 -13.13 -0.24 -9.57
C ASP A 190 -13.10 -1.35 -10.63
N CYS A 191 -12.72 -2.56 -10.22
CA CYS A 191 -12.81 -3.75 -11.07
C CYS A 191 -12.63 -5.05 -10.28
N THR A 192 -13.15 -6.14 -10.85
CA THR A 192 -12.82 -7.51 -10.38
C THR A 192 -11.50 -7.98 -10.97
N SER A 193 -10.90 -9.03 -10.38
CA SER A 193 -9.68 -9.66 -10.90
C SER A 193 -9.83 -10.10 -12.36
N GLU A 194 -11.01 -10.60 -12.75
CA GLU A 194 -11.31 -11.00 -14.13
C GLU A 194 -11.37 -9.80 -15.09
N SER A 195 -11.97 -8.70 -14.65
CA SER A 195 -12.02 -7.46 -15.43
C SER A 195 -10.63 -6.86 -15.58
N MET A 196 -9.78 -6.93 -14.55
CA MET A 196 -8.40 -6.48 -14.61
C MET A 196 -7.58 -7.24 -15.66
N VAL A 197 -7.73 -8.57 -15.79
CA VAL A 197 -7.07 -9.34 -16.86
C VAL A 197 -7.46 -8.80 -18.24
N ARG A 198 -8.75 -8.52 -18.46
CA ARG A 198 -9.23 -7.94 -19.71
C ARG A 198 -8.68 -6.55 -19.96
N LEU A 199 -8.68 -5.68 -18.93
CA LEU A 199 -8.14 -4.32 -19.04
C LEU A 199 -6.64 -4.34 -19.38
N LEU A 200 -5.86 -5.19 -18.73
CA LEU A 200 -4.43 -5.37 -19.04
C LEU A 200 -4.23 -5.83 -20.49
N ARG A 201 -4.99 -6.84 -20.95
CA ARG A 201 -4.92 -7.28 -22.36
C ARG A 201 -5.22 -6.15 -23.32
N ASP A 202 -6.29 -5.38 -23.06
CA ASP A 202 -6.79 -4.33 -23.92
C ASP A 202 -5.88 -3.08 -23.94
N ASN A 203 -5.06 -2.90 -22.87
CA ASN A 203 -4.12 -1.78 -22.71
C ASN A 203 -2.64 -2.24 -22.77
N GLN A 204 -2.32 -3.22 -23.61
CA GLN A 204 -0.95 -3.67 -23.86
C GLN A 204 -0.19 -4.13 -22.60
N GLY A 205 -0.89 -4.71 -21.65
CA GLY A 205 -0.35 -5.18 -20.39
C GLY A 205 -0.18 -4.09 -19.33
N ARG A 206 -0.68 -2.89 -19.52
CA ARG A 206 -0.50 -1.73 -18.63
C ARG A 206 -1.82 -1.27 -18.06
N MET A 207 -1.94 -1.14 -16.74
CA MET A 207 -3.15 -0.64 -16.08
C MET A 207 -2.83 -0.20 -14.66
N ALA A 208 -3.53 0.81 -14.16
CA ALA A 208 -3.56 1.12 -12.74
C ALA A 208 -4.97 0.95 -12.15
N LEU A 209 -5.04 0.60 -10.88
CA LEU A 209 -6.26 0.68 -10.07
C LEU A 209 -6.11 1.85 -9.10
N ILE A 210 -6.91 2.90 -9.26
CA ILE A 210 -6.85 4.09 -8.40
C ILE A 210 -8.22 4.33 -7.80
N SER A 211 -8.37 4.03 -6.51
CA SER A 211 -9.64 4.13 -5.80
C SER A 211 -9.51 4.91 -4.49
N ALA A 212 -10.37 5.91 -4.35
CA ALA A 212 -10.48 6.70 -3.13
C ALA A 212 -11.27 6.00 -2.03
N GLU A 213 -11.89 4.88 -2.33
CA GLU A 213 -12.78 4.13 -1.44
C GLU A 213 -12.30 2.69 -1.24
N GLY A 214 -12.50 2.15 -0.04
CA GLY A 214 -12.08 0.78 0.31
C GLY A 214 -12.83 -0.34 -0.44
N GLY A 215 -13.93 -0.03 -1.14
CA GLY A 215 -14.71 -1.01 -1.89
C GLY A 215 -13.95 -1.74 -2.99
N ALA A 216 -13.02 -1.06 -3.66
CA ALA A 216 -12.15 -1.70 -4.65
C ALA A 216 -11.28 -2.81 -4.01
N PHE A 217 -10.88 -2.65 -2.75
CA PHE A 217 -10.15 -3.68 -2.02
C PHE A 217 -11.03 -4.92 -1.76
N ASP A 218 -12.32 -4.73 -1.46
CA ASP A 218 -13.28 -5.83 -1.28
C ASP A 218 -13.38 -6.71 -2.54
N ASN A 219 -13.30 -6.11 -3.73
CA ASN A 219 -13.29 -6.82 -5.00
C ASN A 219 -11.99 -7.63 -5.22
N ILE A 220 -10.84 -7.11 -4.77
CA ILE A 220 -9.55 -7.82 -4.83
C ILE A 220 -9.56 -9.05 -3.92
N ILE A 221 -10.00 -8.89 -2.67
CA ILE A 221 -10.05 -9.98 -1.69
C ILE A 221 -11.20 -10.97 -1.94
N GLY A 222 -12.06 -10.67 -2.91
CA GLY A 222 -13.17 -11.55 -3.27
C GLY A 222 -14.25 -11.64 -2.19
N ARG A 223 -14.59 -10.53 -1.52
CA ARG A 223 -15.62 -10.48 -0.47
C ARG A 223 -16.94 -11.11 -0.91
N TYR A 224 -17.25 -11.03 -2.21
CA TYR A 224 -18.44 -11.62 -2.84
C TYR A 224 -18.19 -13.01 -3.43
N THR A 225 -16.95 -13.51 -3.42
CA THR A 225 -16.54 -14.82 -3.92
C THR A 225 -15.86 -15.59 -2.80
N LYS A 226 -16.15 -16.91 -2.68
CA LYS A 226 -15.60 -17.74 -1.59
C LYS A 226 -14.06 -17.87 -1.58
N LYS A 227 -13.37 -17.46 -2.66
CA LYS A 227 -11.89 -17.51 -2.77
C LYS A 227 -11.39 -16.29 -3.55
N PRO A 228 -10.48 -15.48 -2.97
CA PRO A 228 -9.86 -14.39 -3.70
C PRO A 228 -8.96 -14.91 -4.82
N ASN A 229 -9.04 -14.29 -6.00
CA ASN A 229 -8.10 -14.54 -7.09
C ASN A 229 -7.05 -13.43 -7.10
N LEU A 230 -5.91 -13.67 -6.45
CA LEU A 230 -4.83 -12.70 -6.33
C LEU A 230 -3.79 -12.78 -7.44
N ASP A 231 -3.87 -13.78 -8.33
CA ASP A 231 -2.82 -14.05 -9.32
C ASP A 231 -2.52 -12.85 -10.23
N VAL A 232 -3.56 -12.15 -10.71
CA VAL A 232 -3.37 -10.98 -11.58
C VAL A 232 -2.63 -9.85 -10.86
N TRP A 233 -2.93 -9.64 -9.58
CA TRP A 233 -2.31 -8.61 -8.75
C TRP A 233 -0.85 -8.93 -8.42
N LEU A 234 -0.57 -10.20 -8.07
CA LEU A 234 0.78 -10.65 -7.74
C LEU A 234 1.70 -10.64 -8.98
N LYS A 235 1.19 -11.11 -10.11
CA LYS A 235 1.94 -11.14 -11.37
C LYS A 235 2.07 -9.75 -11.98
N GLY A 236 1.02 -8.92 -11.89
CA GLY A 236 0.99 -7.58 -12.48
C GLY A 236 2.03 -6.62 -11.89
N ILE A 237 2.28 -6.69 -10.58
CA ILE A 237 3.30 -5.84 -9.95
C ILE A 237 4.73 -6.33 -10.24
N CYS A 238 4.91 -7.64 -10.48
CA CYS A 238 6.23 -8.24 -10.73
C CYS A 238 6.60 -8.32 -12.22
N GLY A 239 5.63 -8.16 -13.12
CA GLY A 239 5.84 -8.36 -14.56
C GLY A 239 5.79 -9.82 -15.00
N ASP A 240 5.33 -10.72 -14.14
CA ASP A 240 5.23 -12.15 -14.46
C ASP A 240 4.10 -12.41 -15.45
N THR A 241 4.33 -13.24 -16.45
CA THR A 241 3.35 -13.56 -17.49
C THR A 241 2.04 -14.06 -16.91
N ILE A 242 0.93 -13.44 -17.32
CA ILE A 242 -0.42 -13.87 -16.99
C ILE A 242 -0.94 -14.74 -18.12
N ARG A 243 -1.41 -15.95 -17.77
CA ARG A 243 -2.09 -16.87 -18.68
C ARG A 243 -3.40 -17.27 -18.03
N VAL A 244 -4.52 -17.04 -18.75
CA VAL A 244 -5.85 -17.39 -18.27
C VAL A 244 -6.59 -18.13 -19.37
N ASP A 245 -6.81 -19.41 -19.16
CA ASP A 245 -7.58 -20.29 -20.04
C ASP A 245 -9.01 -20.44 -19.49
N ARG A 246 -10.01 -20.20 -20.31
CA ARG A 246 -11.43 -20.35 -19.95
C ARG A 246 -12.18 -21.11 -21.05
N ILE A 247 -13.15 -21.92 -20.64
CA ILE A 247 -13.85 -22.89 -21.51
C ILE A 247 -14.56 -22.22 -22.72
N ASN A 248 -15.01 -20.95 -22.58
CA ASN A 248 -15.91 -20.32 -23.57
C ASN A 248 -15.30 -19.09 -24.27
N ARG A 249 -13.98 -18.87 -24.23
CA ARG A 249 -13.32 -17.78 -24.93
C ARG A 249 -11.84 -18.09 -25.16
N GLU A 250 -11.24 -17.34 -26.10
CA GLU A 250 -9.81 -17.44 -26.37
C GLU A 250 -8.97 -17.17 -25.11
N PRO A 251 -7.84 -17.88 -24.95
CA PRO A 251 -6.93 -17.69 -23.83
C PRO A 251 -6.37 -16.26 -23.77
N ASP A 252 -6.36 -15.67 -22.59
CA ASP A 252 -5.67 -14.41 -22.35
C ASP A 252 -4.19 -14.68 -22.08
N TYR A 253 -3.29 -14.10 -22.87
CA TYR A 253 -1.85 -14.22 -22.71
C TYR A 253 -1.21 -12.84 -22.67
N ILE A 254 -0.79 -12.40 -21.49
CA ILE A 254 -0.23 -11.07 -21.27
C ILE A 254 1.21 -11.22 -20.81
N ARG A 255 2.14 -10.78 -21.64
CA ARG A 255 3.58 -10.77 -21.33
C ARG A 255 3.94 -9.46 -20.65
N ASN A 256 4.82 -9.54 -19.65
CA ASN A 256 5.35 -8.39 -18.92
C ASN A 256 4.24 -7.41 -18.47
N PRO A 257 3.17 -7.90 -17.80
CA PRO A 257 2.14 -7.00 -17.29
C PRO A 257 2.76 -6.00 -16.31
N ALA A 258 2.23 -4.79 -16.31
CA ALA A 258 2.60 -3.75 -15.36
C ALA A 258 1.32 -3.19 -14.74
N LEU A 259 1.16 -3.43 -13.46
CA LEU A 259 -0.01 -3.04 -12.69
C LEU A 259 0.42 -2.21 -11.49
N SER A 260 -0.08 -0.98 -11.41
CA SER A 260 0.10 -0.09 -10.27
C SER A 260 -1.22 0.09 -9.52
N MET A 261 -1.16 0.52 -8.26
CA MET A 261 -2.35 0.64 -7.43
C MET A 261 -2.24 1.83 -6.47
N ILE A 262 -3.33 2.57 -6.33
CA ILE A 262 -3.56 3.51 -5.22
C ILE A 262 -4.94 3.16 -4.65
N ILE A 263 -4.97 2.63 -3.44
CA ILE A 263 -6.23 2.37 -2.75
C ILE A 263 -6.19 3.11 -1.43
N SER A 264 -7.27 3.80 -1.11
CA SER A 264 -7.47 4.36 0.21
C SER A 264 -8.53 3.58 0.98
N ALA A 265 -8.26 3.32 2.25
CA ALA A 265 -9.15 2.58 3.12
C ALA A 265 -9.24 3.23 4.50
N GLN A 266 -10.26 2.83 5.27
CA GLN A 266 -10.36 3.16 6.68
C GLN A 266 -9.57 2.15 7.52
N PRO A 267 -9.08 2.51 8.72
CA PRO A 267 -8.37 1.58 9.61
C PRO A 267 -9.18 0.30 9.94
N SER A 268 -10.51 0.40 10.01
CA SER A 268 -11.40 -0.75 10.21
C SER A 268 -11.32 -1.78 9.09
N VAL A 269 -11.16 -1.34 7.85
CA VAL A 269 -11.01 -2.22 6.68
C VAL A 269 -9.72 -3.04 6.80
N LEU A 270 -8.60 -2.39 7.19
CA LEU A 270 -7.35 -3.10 7.44
C LEU A 270 -7.54 -4.21 8.48
N SER A 271 -8.16 -3.89 9.63
CA SER A 271 -8.41 -4.86 10.69
C SER A 271 -9.30 -6.02 10.22
N GLU A 272 -10.32 -5.76 9.39
CA GLU A 272 -11.23 -6.77 8.85
C GLU A 272 -10.51 -7.72 7.87
N ILE A 273 -9.67 -7.17 6.98
CA ILE A 273 -8.87 -7.93 6.03
C ILE A 273 -8.01 -8.97 6.75
N MET A 274 -7.45 -8.59 7.87
CA MET A 274 -6.49 -9.39 8.62
C MET A 274 -7.15 -10.46 9.49
N GLN A 275 -8.30 -10.15 10.09
CA GLN A 275 -9.06 -11.13 10.86
C GLN A 275 -9.59 -12.29 10.00
N ASN A 276 -9.80 -12.05 8.72
CA ASN A 276 -10.33 -13.07 7.82
C ASN A 276 -9.28 -14.08 7.31
N GLY A 277 -7.97 -13.85 7.54
CA GLY A 277 -6.89 -14.77 7.12
C GLY A 277 -6.83 -15.07 5.62
N LEU A 278 -7.67 -14.40 4.80
CA LEU A 278 -7.83 -14.69 3.37
C LEU A 278 -6.59 -14.34 2.55
N LEU A 279 -5.76 -13.44 3.07
CA LEU A 279 -4.55 -12.95 2.42
C LEU A 279 -3.25 -13.48 3.03
N ASP A 280 -3.36 -14.25 4.13
CA ASP A 280 -2.20 -14.81 4.83
C ASP A 280 -1.42 -15.77 3.92
N GLY A 281 -0.10 -15.62 3.91
CA GLY A 281 0.81 -16.46 3.14
C GLY A 281 0.71 -16.33 1.61
N ARG A 282 -0.04 -15.36 1.07
CA ARG A 282 -0.18 -15.15 -0.38
C ARG A 282 0.70 -14.04 -0.95
N GLY A 283 1.48 -13.36 -0.11
CA GLY A 283 2.43 -12.33 -0.52
C GLY A 283 1.84 -11.03 -1.05
N PHE A 284 0.52 -10.84 -1.04
CA PHE A 284 -0.11 -9.60 -1.51
C PHE A 284 0.17 -8.45 -0.55
N LEU A 285 -0.05 -8.66 0.76
CA LEU A 285 0.20 -7.67 1.80
C LEU A 285 1.67 -7.25 1.87
N ALA A 286 2.58 -8.18 1.54
CA ALA A 286 4.02 -7.92 1.50
C ALA A 286 4.47 -6.96 0.38
N ARG A 287 3.59 -6.67 -0.58
CA ARG A 287 3.85 -5.77 -1.71
C ARG A 287 3.25 -4.39 -1.56
N LEU A 288 2.50 -4.15 -0.46
CA LEU A 288 1.87 -2.87 -0.22
C LEU A 288 2.86 -1.87 0.37
N PHE A 289 2.84 -0.66 -0.16
CA PHE A 289 3.43 0.52 0.43
C PHE A 289 2.39 1.15 1.35
N TYR A 290 2.52 0.91 2.66
CA TYR A 290 1.59 1.40 3.65
C TYR A 290 1.82 2.87 3.99
N ILE A 291 0.74 3.64 4.07
CA ILE A 291 0.74 5.03 4.55
C ILE A 291 -0.39 5.15 5.56
N ASN A 292 -0.04 5.24 6.83
CA ASN A 292 -1.01 5.35 7.90
C ASN A 292 -1.11 6.83 8.31
N ILE A 293 -2.29 7.40 8.16
CA ILE A 293 -2.57 8.78 8.53
C ILE A 293 -3.16 8.80 9.94
N SER A 294 -2.57 9.61 10.81
CA SER A 294 -3.06 9.84 12.16
C SER A 294 -4.50 10.38 12.18
N SER A 295 -5.24 10.06 13.24
CA SER A 295 -6.57 10.61 13.51
C SER A 295 -6.52 12.09 13.93
N ASN A 296 -5.36 12.60 14.38
CA ASN A 296 -5.15 13.99 14.74
C ASN A 296 -5.13 14.88 13.48
N VAL A 297 -6.29 15.02 12.86
CA VAL A 297 -6.45 15.82 11.65
C VAL A 297 -6.33 17.29 12.00
N MET A 298 -5.48 18.04 11.26
CA MET A 298 -5.34 19.48 11.39
C MET A 298 -6.69 20.20 11.38
N PRO A 299 -6.86 21.28 12.15
CA PRO A 299 -8.08 22.08 12.13
C PRO A 299 -8.40 22.52 10.70
N LYS A 300 -9.61 22.23 10.23
CA LYS A 300 -10.05 22.56 8.87
C LYS A 300 -10.72 23.92 8.87
N THR A 301 -10.31 24.78 7.94
CA THR A 301 -10.98 26.04 7.66
C THR A 301 -12.01 25.88 6.54
N PHE A 302 -13.02 26.74 6.49
CA PHE A 302 -14.02 26.71 5.43
C PHE A 302 -13.43 27.01 4.05
N ARG A 303 -12.45 27.93 3.99
CA ARG A 303 -11.73 28.28 2.75
C ARG A 303 -10.25 27.87 2.89
N SER A 304 -9.75 27.13 1.91
CA SER A 304 -8.33 26.80 1.76
C SER A 304 -7.69 27.64 0.66
N ALA A 305 -6.37 27.74 0.67
CA ALA A 305 -5.64 28.34 -0.43
C ALA A 305 -5.83 27.54 -1.72
N PRO A 306 -6.03 28.17 -2.88
CA PRO A 306 -6.05 27.48 -4.16
C PRO A 306 -4.64 26.96 -4.50
N ILE A 307 -4.57 25.94 -5.33
CA ILE A 307 -3.30 25.49 -5.93
C ILE A 307 -2.83 26.61 -6.88
N PRO A 308 -1.58 27.09 -6.77
CA PRO A 308 -1.04 28.10 -7.68
C PRO A 308 -1.04 27.58 -9.14
N ALA A 309 -1.46 28.43 -10.08
CA ALA A 309 -1.66 28.00 -11.48
C ALA A 309 -0.34 27.65 -12.21
N ASP A 310 0.77 28.20 -11.80
CA ASP A 310 2.12 27.84 -12.27
C ASP A 310 2.53 26.44 -11.77
N VAL A 311 2.35 26.16 -10.49
CA VAL A 311 2.62 24.85 -9.89
C VAL A 311 1.75 23.76 -10.52
N GLN A 312 0.47 24.06 -10.79
CA GLN A 312 -0.43 23.13 -11.45
C GLN A 312 0.05 22.82 -12.88
N ARG A 313 0.39 23.84 -13.68
CA ARG A 313 0.89 23.66 -15.05
C ARG A 313 2.20 22.87 -15.10
N ASP A 314 3.12 23.13 -14.15
CA ASP A 314 4.38 22.40 -14.08
C ASP A 314 4.16 20.91 -13.79
N TYR A 315 3.20 20.60 -12.92
CA TYR A 315 2.80 19.21 -12.64
C TYR A 315 2.12 18.57 -13.84
N GLU A 316 1.15 19.22 -14.49
CA GLU A 316 0.49 18.73 -15.69
C GLU A 316 1.53 18.43 -16.80
N GLY A 317 2.48 19.36 -17.01
CA GLY A 317 3.57 19.18 -17.95
C GLY A 317 4.46 17.99 -17.62
N LEU A 318 4.76 17.79 -16.35
CA LEU A 318 5.50 16.60 -15.87
C LEU A 318 4.73 15.32 -16.20
N ILE A 319 3.46 15.23 -15.82
CA ILE A 319 2.64 14.03 -16.05
C ILE A 319 2.52 13.71 -17.55
N PHE A 320 2.27 14.70 -18.39
CA PHE A 320 2.20 14.51 -19.85
C PHE A 320 3.52 13.99 -20.42
N HIS A 321 4.64 14.58 -20.00
CA HIS A 321 5.98 14.10 -20.41
C HIS A 321 6.22 12.64 -20.01
N LEU A 322 5.83 12.24 -18.78
CA LEU A 322 5.97 10.86 -18.32
C LEU A 322 5.07 9.89 -19.09
N LEU A 323 3.87 10.32 -19.47
CA LEU A 323 2.93 9.50 -20.25
C LEU A 323 3.39 9.29 -21.70
N GLU A 324 4.18 10.21 -22.24
CA GLU A 324 4.75 10.11 -23.61
C GLU A 324 6.10 9.39 -23.65
N ARG A 325 6.70 9.12 -22.50
CA ARG A 325 8.05 8.52 -22.42
C ARG A 325 8.09 7.13 -23.05
N GLU A 326 9.17 6.87 -23.76
CA GLU A 326 9.49 5.57 -24.34
C GLU A 326 9.98 4.57 -23.28
N THR A 327 9.97 3.29 -23.65
CA THR A 327 10.44 2.21 -22.77
C THR A 327 11.95 2.30 -22.57
N THR A 328 12.41 2.26 -21.31
CA THR A 328 13.81 2.32 -20.95
C THR A 328 14.16 1.35 -19.83
N ALA A 329 15.40 0.88 -19.84
CA ALA A 329 15.99 0.15 -18.71
C ALA A 329 17.04 1.05 -18.06
N LEU A 330 16.97 1.17 -16.75
CA LEU A 330 17.87 1.97 -15.93
C LEU A 330 18.84 1.06 -15.20
N HIS A 331 20.05 1.56 -15.02
CA HIS A 331 21.09 0.93 -14.22
C HIS A 331 21.47 1.83 -13.04
N LEU A 332 22.15 1.26 -12.05
CA LEU A 332 22.69 2.01 -10.93
C LEU A 332 24.13 2.39 -11.20
N ALA A 333 24.54 3.59 -10.87
CA ALA A 333 25.94 3.97 -10.83
C ALA A 333 26.71 3.07 -9.82
N PRO A 334 28.01 2.82 -10.01
CA PRO A 334 28.78 1.89 -9.16
C PRO A 334 28.70 2.20 -7.65
N GLU A 335 28.68 3.48 -7.28
CA GLU A 335 28.55 3.91 -5.88
C GLU A 335 27.15 3.60 -5.33
N ALA A 336 26.11 3.78 -6.16
CA ALA A 336 24.72 3.44 -5.82
C ALA A 336 24.55 1.92 -5.61
N VAL A 337 25.18 1.07 -6.43
CA VAL A 337 25.22 -0.38 -6.24
C VAL A 337 25.82 -0.73 -4.87
N ASN A 338 26.99 -0.16 -4.54
CA ASN A 338 27.65 -0.39 -3.26
C ASN A 338 26.76 0.02 -2.07
N ARG A 339 25.98 1.07 -2.24
CA ARG A 339 25.05 1.54 -1.22
C ARG A 339 23.87 0.58 -1.04
N MET A 340 23.32 0.08 -2.13
CA MET A 340 22.24 -0.92 -2.11
C MET A 340 22.70 -2.25 -1.47
N ASP A 341 23.92 -2.69 -1.72
CA ASP A 341 24.52 -3.86 -1.06
C ASP A 341 24.58 -3.70 0.47
N LYS A 342 24.98 -2.51 0.94
CA LYS A 342 24.98 -2.22 2.38
C LYS A 342 23.58 -2.25 2.96
N LEU A 343 22.59 -1.68 2.25
CA LEU A 343 21.18 -1.69 2.66
C LEU A 343 20.67 -3.14 2.75
N CYS A 344 20.96 -3.97 1.75
CA CYS A 344 20.55 -5.37 1.70
C CYS A 344 20.99 -6.13 2.95
N ARG A 345 22.28 -6.02 3.30
CA ARG A 345 22.86 -6.67 4.49
C ARG A 345 22.24 -6.16 5.80
N SER A 346 21.98 -4.85 5.89
CA SER A 346 21.42 -4.24 7.09
C SER A 346 19.97 -4.68 7.31
N ILE A 347 19.14 -4.69 6.27
CA ILE A 347 17.71 -5.06 6.41
C ILE A 347 17.56 -6.55 6.71
N GLU A 348 18.38 -7.42 6.10
CA GLU A 348 18.36 -8.86 6.39
C GLU A 348 18.72 -9.14 7.86
N ALA A 349 19.75 -8.48 8.38
CA ALA A 349 20.17 -8.63 9.77
C ALA A 349 19.08 -8.17 10.73
N TYR A 350 18.45 -7.03 10.44
CA TYR A 350 17.39 -6.45 11.26
C TYR A 350 16.14 -7.35 11.31
N LEU A 351 15.64 -7.81 10.15
CA LEU A 351 14.49 -8.69 10.06
C LEU A 351 14.71 -10.06 10.71
N ARG A 352 15.94 -10.56 10.69
CA ARG A 352 16.29 -11.85 11.32
C ARG A 352 16.23 -11.78 12.84
N ASN A 353 16.66 -10.67 13.41
CA ASN A 353 16.87 -10.52 14.84
C ASN A 353 15.66 -9.90 15.55
N GLU A 354 15.00 -8.91 14.95
CA GLU A 354 14.04 -8.05 15.66
C GLU A 354 12.59 -8.17 15.16
N HIS A 355 12.37 -8.41 13.87
CA HIS A 355 11.03 -8.38 13.26
C HIS A 355 10.76 -9.56 12.35
N ARG A 356 10.64 -10.75 12.93
CA ARG A 356 10.38 -11.99 12.18
C ARG A 356 9.03 -12.02 11.50
N ASP A 357 8.03 -11.35 12.05
CA ASP A 357 6.69 -11.13 11.52
C ASP A 357 6.67 -10.29 10.23
N MET A 358 7.65 -9.40 10.07
CA MET A 358 7.83 -8.56 8.89
C MET A 358 8.65 -9.22 7.77
N ARG A 359 9.06 -10.48 7.94
CA ARG A 359 10.02 -11.14 7.03
C ARG A 359 9.53 -11.22 5.59
N GLU A 360 8.26 -11.46 5.38
CA GLU A 360 7.67 -11.53 4.05
C GLU A 360 7.70 -10.15 3.36
N TRP A 361 7.28 -9.10 4.04
CA TRP A 361 7.35 -7.72 3.55
C TRP A 361 8.79 -7.26 3.33
N GLY A 362 9.66 -7.53 4.30
CA GLY A 362 11.08 -7.17 4.21
C GLY A 362 11.80 -7.83 3.04
N SER A 363 11.38 -9.03 2.62
CA SER A 363 11.93 -9.69 1.42
C SER A 363 11.64 -8.91 0.12
N LYS A 364 10.67 -7.98 0.12
CA LYS A 364 10.31 -7.13 -1.03
C LYS A 364 10.87 -5.71 -0.91
N TYR A 365 11.47 -5.37 0.23
CA TYR A 365 11.92 -4.02 0.56
C TYR A 365 12.96 -3.48 -0.43
N ILE A 366 13.96 -4.27 -0.80
CA ILE A 366 15.00 -3.84 -1.75
C ILE A 366 14.40 -3.54 -3.12
N GLY A 367 13.51 -4.39 -3.62
CA GLY A 367 12.79 -4.14 -4.86
C GLY A 367 11.93 -2.87 -4.77
N LEU A 368 11.30 -2.61 -3.62
CA LEU A 368 10.54 -1.37 -3.39
C LEU A 368 11.44 -0.12 -3.51
N VAL A 369 12.62 -0.13 -2.88
CA VAL A 369 13.57 0.99 -2.96
C VAL A 369 14.05 1.21 -4.38
N LEU A 370 14.36 0.14 -5.14
CA LEU A 370 14.75 0.24 -6.55
C LEU A 370 13.65 0.85 -7.42
N ARG A 371 12.41 0.45 -7.22
CA ARG A 371 11.24 0.99 -7.94
C ARG A 371 11.10 2.48 -7.67
N ILE A 372 11.20 2.91 -6.40
CA ILE A 372 11.18 4.32 -6.01
C ILE A 372 12.34 5.08 -6.65
N ALA A 373 13.56 4.53 -6.62
CA ALA A 373 14.72 5.18 -7.24
C ALA A 373 14.51 5.42 -8.75
N GLY A 374 13.96 4.43 -9.47
CA GLY A 374 13.61 4.59 -10.88
C GLY A 374 12.56 5.66 -11.13
N LEU A 375 11.50 5.71 -10.29
CA LEU A 375 10.46 6.74 -10.38
C LEU A 375 11.03 8.15 -10.14
N LEU A 376 11.84 8.32 -9.09
CA LEU A 376 12.45 9.62 -8.76
C LEU A 376 13.43 10.07 -9.85
N HIS A 377 14.26 9.16 -10.37
CA HIS A 377 15.23 9.46 -11.42
C HIS A 377 14.54 10.01 -12.67
N ILE A 378 13.47 9.33 -13.13
CA ILE A 378 12.73 9.78 -14.30
C ILE A 378 11.95 11.07 -14.03
N ALA A 379 11.32 11.22 -12.87
CA ALA A 379 10.57 12.41 -12.51
C ALA A 379 11.46 13.67 -12.30
N ALA A 380 12.76 13.46 -12.09
CA ALA A 380 13.77 14.51 -12.05
C ALA A 380 14.41 14.81 -13.43
N ASP A 381 13.86 14.26 -14.52
CA ASP A 381 14.45 14.31 -15.87
C ASP A 381 15.89 13.73 -15.91
N GLY A 382 16.17 12.74 -15.07
CA GLY A 382 17.49 12.12 -14.96
C GLY A 382 17.87 11.36 -16.24
N ASP A 383 19.13 11.56 -16.64
CA ASP A 383 19.75 10.86 -17.76
C ASP A 383 20.80 9.84 -17.28
N GLY A 384 20.95 8.75 -18.02
CA GLY A 384 21.94 7.71 -17.75
C GLY A 384 21.63 6.89 -16.48
N ASP A 385 22.67 6.54 -15.74
CA ASP A 385 22.56 5.69 -14.55
C ASP A 385 22.03 6.45 -13.35
N ILE A 386 21.24 5.76 -12.52
CA ILE A 386 20.70 6.29 -11.27
C ILE A 386 21.85 6.57 -10.30
N GLN A 387 22.03 7.83 -9.91
CA GLN A 387 23.11 8.29 -9.06
C GLN A 387 22.85 8.01 -7.57
N MET A 388 23.90 8.08 -6.78
CA MET A 388 23.87 7.84 -5.33
C MET A 388 22.83 8.70 -4.60
N GLU A 389 22.69 9.99 -4.96
CA GLU A 389 21.74 10.90 -4.36
C GLU A 389 20.28 10.41 -4.52
N THR A 390 19.90 9.99 -5.72
CA THR A 390 18.58 9.44 -6.00
C THR A 390 18.32 8.17 -5.21
N VAL A 391 19.33 7.32 -5.06
CA VAL A 391 19.24 6.10 -4.24
C VAL A 391 19.07 6.44 -2.76
N GLU A 392 19.80 7.43 -2.23
CA GLU A 392 19.62 7.87 -0.83
C GLU A 392 18.21 8.44 -0.58
N ASN A 393 17.68 9.23 -1.52
CA ASN A 393 16.31 9.72 -1.46
C ASN A 393 15.30 8.56 -1.46
N ALA A 394 15.51 7.56 -2.32
CA ALA A 394 14.68 6.36 -2.36
C ALA A 394 14.78 5.53 -1.06
N ILE A 395 15.96 5.45 -0.45
CA ILE A 395 16.16 4.77 0.85
C ILE A 395 15.42 5.50 1.97
N GLN A 396 15.43 6.84 1.98
CA GLN A 396 14.69 7.61 2.99
C GLN A 396 13.19 7.39 2.87
N ILE A 397 12.64 7.40 1.64
CA ILE A 397 11.22 7.05 1.39
C ILE A 397 10.96 5.57 1.74
N GLY A 398 11.89 4.68 1.45
CA GLY A 398 11.82 3.27 1.86
C GLY A 398 11.80 3.10 3.38
N SER A 399 12.60 3.88 4.12
CA SER A 399 12.59 3.89 5.58
C SER A 399 11.24 4.36 6.14
N TYR A 400 10.67 5.41 5.57
CA TYR A 400 9.30 5.84 5.88
C TYR A 400 8.32 4.68 5.68
N ALA A 401 8.34 4.03 4.51
CA ALA A 401 7.47 2.89 4.20
C ALA A 401 7.65 1.74 5.18
N PHE A 402 8.88 1.49 5.64
CA PHE A 402 9.19 0.44 6.60
C PHE A 402 8.50 0.67 7.95
N TYR A 403 8.58 1.88 8.51
CA TYR A 403 7.92 2.19 9.78
C TYR A 403 6.39 2.14 9.66
N HIS A 404 5.83 2.60 8.54
CA HIS A 404 4.40 2.52 8.29
C HIS A 404 3.93 1.07 8.06
N ALA A 405 4.74 0.23 7.44
CA ALA A 405 4.47 -1.21 7.35
C ALA A 405 4.57 -1.88 8.72
N LEU A 406 5.60 -1.57 9.52
CA LEU A 406 5.76 -2.09 10.87
C LEU A 406 4.53 -1.77 11.73
N TYR A 407 4.04 -0.53 11.66
CA TYR A 407 2.80 -0.14 12.33
C TYR A 407 1.60 -0.95 11.83
N ALA A 408 1.40 -1.05 10.51
CA ALA A 408 0.33 -1.85 9.93
C ALA A 408 0.39 -3.31 10.43
N TYR A 409 1.55 -3.95 10.35
CA TYR A 409 1.75 -5.31 10.83
C TYR A 409 1.55 -5.46 12.35
N SER A 410 1.87 -4.47 13.15
CA SER A 410 1.59 -4.49 14.60
C SER A 410 0.09 -4.47 14.91
N ILE A 411 -0.72 -3.81 14.06
CA ILE A 411 -2.18 -3.88 14.15
C ILE A 411 -2.67 -5.27 13.72
N LEU A 412 -1.99 -5.90 12.75
CA LEU A 412 -2.32 -7.17 12.14
C LEU A 412 -2.00 -8.36 13.02
N GLY A 413 -0.83 -8.34 13.64
CA GLY A 413 -0.32 -9.34 14.56
C GLY A 413 -0.71 -9.07 16.02
N ALA A 414 -1.78 -8.31 16.27
CA ALA A 414 -2.28 -8.12 17.62
C ALA A 414 -2.63 -9.49 18.19
N ASP A 415 -1.62 -10.12 18.81
CA ASP A 415 -1.74 -11.32 19.61
C ASP A 415 -3.00 -11.17 20.48
N GLU A 416 -3.81 -12.19 20.55
CA GLU A 416 -5.02 -12.23 21.38
C GLU A 416 -4.70 -11.71 22.80
N THR A 417 -3.46 -11.90 23.25
CA THR A 417 -2.92 -11.37 24.48
C THR A 417 -2.84 -9.84 24.49
N VAL A 418 -2.46 -9.21 23.39
CA VAL A 418 -2.43 -7.73 23.28
C VAL A 418 -3.85 -7.15 23.25
N GLU A 419 -4.79 -7.78 22.57
CA GLU A 419 -6.21 -7.34 22.60
C GLU A 419 -6.79 -7.46 24.02
N LYS A 420 -6.52 -8.58 24.68
CA LYS A 420 -6.88 -8.79 26.09
C LYS A 420 -6.22 -7.76 27.00
N ALA A 421 -4.96 -7.42 26.77
CA ALA A 421 -4.23 -6.40 27.53
C ALA A 421 -4.84 -5.01 27.36
N LEU A 422 -5.17 -4.61 26.14
CA LEU A 422 -5.86 -3.35 25.85
C LEU A 422 -7.24 -3.28 26.51
N HIS A 423 -7.98 -4.39 26.53
CA HIS A 423 -9.24 -4.48 27.27
C HIS A 423 -9.03 -4.23 28.78
N VAL A 424 -8.00 -4.83 29.39
CA VAL A 424 -7.65 -4.61 30.79
C VAL A 424 -7.27 -3.15 31.03
N VAL A 425 -6.43 -2.54 30.18
CA VAL A 425 -6.04 -1.12 30.29
C VAL A 425 -7.28 -0.21 30.21
N THR A 426 -8.19 -0.47 29.26
CA THR A 426 -9.45 0.29 29.14
C THR A 426 -10.30 0.19 30.43
N LYS A 427 -10.35 -0.97 31.06
CA LYS A 427 -11.03 -1.14 32.34
C LYS A 427 -10.34 -0.40 33.49
N LEU A 428 -9.01 -0.47 33.57
CA LEU A 428 -8.23 0.25 34.57
C LEU A 428 -8.41 1.78 34.45
N ARG A 429 -8.42 2.31 33.24
CA ARG A 429 -8.70 3.73 32.98
C ARG A 429 -10.08 4.14 33.47
N LYS A 430 -11.12 3.35 33.15
CA LYS A 430 -12.50 3.61 33.62
C LYS A 430 -12.63 3.55 35.13
N LEU A 431 -11.84 2.72 35.80
CA LEU A 431 -11.84 2.61 37.27
C LEU A 431 -11.06 3.75 37.93
N SER A 432 -10.14 4.40 37.22
CA SER A 432 -9.28 5.50 37.70
C SER A 432 -8.60 5.23 39.03
N VAL A 433 -8.16 3.98 39.25
CA VAL A 433 -7.54 3.53 40.48
C VAL A 433 -6.01 3.41 40.33
N THR A 434 -5.25 3.69 41.37
CA THR A 434 -3.78 3.54 41.37
C THR A 434 -3.31 2.16 41.79
N ARG A 435 -4.19 1.39 42.45
CA ARG A 435 -3.96 0.00 42.83
C ARG A 435 -5.26 -0.80 42.86
N ILE A 436 -5.18 -2.10 42.58
CA ILE A 436 -6.31 -3.02 42.59
C ILE A 436 -5.81 -4.42 42.97
N SER A 437 -6.64 -5.22 43.68
CA SER A 437 -6.30 -6.61 43.89
C SER A 437 -6.42 -7.40 42.58
N ARG A 438 -5.60 -8.43 42.40
CA ARG A 438 -5.65 -9.31 41.24
C ARG A 438 -7.01 -9.98 41.08
N SER A 439 -7.65 -10.35 42.16
CA SER A 439 -8.99 -10.93 42.21
C SER A 439 -10.06 -9.94 41.73
N ASP A 440 -10.01 -8.70 42.21
CA ASP A 440 -10.98 -7.68 41.82
C ASP A 440 -10.83 -7.29 40.33
N LEU A 441 -9.59 -7.18 39.85
CA LEU A 441 -9.34 -6.92 38.45
C LEU A 441 -9.93 -8.03 37.57
N TYR A 442 -9.73 -9.29 37.92
CA TYR A 442 -10.34 -10.41 37.23
C TYR A 442 -11.87 -10.30 37.20
N GLN A 443 -12.50 -10.03 38.35
CA GLN A 443 -13.96 -9.85 38.41
C GLN A 443 -14.47 -8.70 37.49
N LYS A 444 -13.72 -7.61 37.42
CA LYS A 444 -14.06 -6.47 36.54
C LYS A 444 -13.86 -6.76 35.07
N CYS A 445 -12.95 -7.67 34.71
CA CYS A 445 -12.64 -8.04 33.30
C CYS A 445 -13.32 -9.35 32.87
N ARG A 446 -13.95 -10.09 33.79
CA ARG A 446 -14.62 -11.35 33.49
C ARG A 446 -15.67 -11.18 32.40
N GLY A 447 -15.65 -12.07 31.39
CA GLY A 447 -16.58 -12.05 30.26
C GLY A 447 -15.98 -12.67 29.01
N ARG A 448 -16.19 -12.03 27.86
CA ARG A 448 -15.79 -12.56 26.55
C ARG A 448 -14.31 -12.94 26.47
N PHE A 449 -13.43 -12.16 27.09
CA PHE A 449 -11.97 -12.34 26.99
C PHE A 449 -11.37 -13.20 28.09
N PHE A 450 -12.01 -13.28 29.27
CA PHE A 450 -11.47 -13.98 30.43
C PHE A 450 -12.55 -14.89 31.04
N ARG A 451 -12.44 -16.19 30.79
CA ARG A 451 -13.33 -17.22 31.32
C ARG A 451 -12.80 -17.76 32.64
N ASP A 452 -11.48 -17.87 32.74
CA ASP A 452 -10.75 -18.31 33.92
C ASP A 452 -9.74 -17.24 34.39
N ALA A 453 -9.41 -17.19 35.67
CA ALA A 453 -8.40 -16.31 36.21
C ALA A 453 -6.99 -16.59 35.65
N LYS A 454 -6.73 -17.80 35.20
CA LYS A 454 -5.48 -18.21 34.54
C LYS A 454 -5.29 -17.53 33.20
N ASP A 455 -6.37 -17.21 32.50
CA ASP A 455 -6.32 -16.53 31.21
C ASP A 455 -5.71 -15.11 31.32
N MET A 456 -5.69 -14.56 32.52
CA MET A 456 -5.14 -13.24 32.84
C MET A 456 -3.62 -13.21 33.00
N GLU A 457 -3.00 -14.34 33.33
CA GLU A 457 -1.55 -14.39 33.61
C GLU A 457 -0.69 -13.86 32.46
N PRO A 458 -0.84 -14.36 31.22
CA PRO A 458 -0.03 -13.87 30.13
C PRO A 458 -0.24 -12.37 29.89
N VAL A 459 -1.48 -11.90 30.11
CA VAL A 459 -1.86 -10.49 29.92
C VAL A 459 -1.20 -9.60 31.00
N LEU A 460 -1.24 -10.01 32.24
CA LEU A 460 -0.60 -9.26 33.33
C LEU A 460 0.92 -9.22 33.17
N THR A 461 1.52 -10.34 32.75
CA THR A 461 2.95 -10.39 32.43
C THR A 461 3.32 -9.42 31.32
N LEU A 462 2.53 -9.37 30.25
CA LEU A 462 2.73 -8.43 29.14
C LEU A 462 2.59 -6.97 29.59
N LEU A 463 1.55 -6.66 30.41
CA LEU A 463 1.33 -5.32 30.95
C LEU A 463 2.49 -4.87 31.87
N GLU A 464 3.06 -5.78 32.63
CA GLU A 464 4.20 -5.48 33.47
C GLU A 464 5.48 -5.25 32.66
N GLN A 465 5.76 -6.10 31.64
CA GLN A 465 6.87 -5.93 30.69
C GLN A 465 6.83 -4.61 29.93
N HIS A 466 5.62 -4.11 29.67
CA HIS A 466 5.38 -2.83 29.00
C HIS A 466 5.26 -1.65 29.97
N GLY A 467 5.48 -1.86 31.29
CA GLY A 467 5.49 -0.79 32.28
C GLY A 467 4.10 -0.18 32.59
N TYR A 468 2.99 -0.84 32.20
CA TYR A 468 1.63 -0.40 32.55
C TYR A 468 1.28 -0.67 34.01
N ILE A 469 1.78 -1.77 34.54
CA ILE A 469 1.53 -2.22 35.90
C ILE A 469 2.82 -2.70 36.54
N TRP A 470 2.78 -2.81 37.85
CA TRP A 470 3.76 -3.55 38.65
C TRP A 470 3.00 -4.47 39.64
N MET A 471 3.44 -5.72 39.76
CA MET A 471 2.75 -6.72 40.57
C MET A 471 3.54 -7.01 41.88
N ASP A 472 2.89 -6.80 43.01
CA ASP A 472 3.37 -7.26 44.30
C ASP A 472 2.72 -8.62 44.63
N ILE A 473 3.49 -9.67 44.39
CA ILE A 473 3.06 -11.06 44.69
C ILE A 473 3.76 -11.50 45.95
N PRO A 474 3.08 -11.51 47.11
CA PRO A 474 3.70 -11.92 48.36
C PRO A 474 4.13 -13.38 48.31
N THR A 475 5.38 -13.65 48.72
CA THR A 475 5.88 -15.01 48.94
C THR A 475 5.15 -15.62 50.11
N TYR A 476 4.41 -16.69 49.88
CA TYR A 476 3.66 -17.39 50.91
C TYR A 476 4.59 -18.23 51.80
N SER A 477 4.58 -17.99 53.14
CA SER A 477 5.39 -18.71 54.08
C SER A 477 4.62 -19.21 55.33
N GLY A 478 3.27 -19.31 55.28
CA GLY A 478 2.47 -19.63 56.47
C GLY A 478 1.18 -20.42 56.21
N VAL A 479 0.49 -20.77 57.31
CA VAL A 479 -0.81 -21.47 57.33
C VAL A 479 -1.92 -20.46 56.99
N GLY A 480 -2.66 -20.64 55.90
CA GLY A 480 -3.80 -19.79 55.47
C GLY A 480 -3.98 -19.74 53.96
N ARG A 481 -5.00 -19.03 53.49
CA ARG A 481 -5.23 -18.82 52.05
C ARG A 481 -4.23 -17.80 51.50
N PRO A 482 -3.47 -18.09 50.42
CA PRO A 482 -2.53 -17.14 49.83
C PRO A 482 -3.21 -15.84 49.49
N SER A 483 -2.54 -14.69 49.73
CA SER A 483 -2.99 -13.39 49.25
C SER A 483 -2.98 -13.37 47.70
N ALA A 484 -4.02 -12.82 47.10
CA ALA A 484 -4.15 -12.74 45.66
C ALA A 484 -3.14 -11.79 44.99
N GLY A 485 -2.30 -11.11 45.75
CA GLY A 485 -1.38 -10.07 45.24
C GLY A 485 -2.08 -8.76 44.90
N THR A 486 -1.28 -7.69 44.88
CA THR A 486 -1.74 -6.34 44.54
C THR A 486 -1.08 -5.88 43.25
N ILE A 487 -1.87 -5.29 42.37
CA ILE A 487 -1.43 -4.69 41.13
C ILE A 487 -1.43 -3.18 41.31
N TYR A 488 -0.28 -2.56 41.11
CA TYR A 488 -0.10 -1.11 41.06
C TYR A 488 -0.12 -0.65 39.61
N ILE A 489 -0.80 0.47 39.32
CA ILE A 489 -1.01 0.97 37.97
C ILE A 489 -0.12 2.18 37.76
N ASN A 490 0.66 2.16 36.68
CA ASN A 490 1.49 3.29 36.27
C ASN A 490 0.59 4.48 35.94
N PRO A 491 0.79 5.66 36.54
CA PRO A 491 0.02 6.86 36.20
C PRO A 491 0.10 7.25 34.72
N ALA A 492 1.21 6.91 34.06
CA ALA A 492 1.34 7.12 32.60
C ALA A 492 0.35 6.26 31.79
N ALA A 493 0.00 5.06 32.28
CA ALA A 493 -0.97 4.17 31.65
C ALA A 493 -2.43 4.66 31.76
N LEU A 494 -2.72 5.57 32.69
CA LEU A 494 -4.05 6.14 32.92
C LEU A 494 -4.33 7.38 32.09
N LYS A 495 -3.30 8.01 31.48
CA LYS A 495 -3.48 9.15 30.58
C LYS A 495 -4.10 8.70 29.27
N ASP A 496 -5.10 9.44 28.80
CA ASP A 496 -5.78 9.19 27.53
C ASP A 496 -4.90 9.69 26.36
N ASP A 497 -4.00 8.84 25.86
CA ASP A 497 -3.36 9.07 24.55
C ASP A 497 -3.99 8.25 23.40
N PHE A 498 -5.14 7.61 23.67
CA PHE A 498 -5.82 6.74 22.71
C PHE A 498 -7.34 6.95 22.74
N SER A 499 -7.81 8.18 22.65
CA SER A 499 -9.22 8.43 22.35
C SER A 499 -9.45 8.33 20.85
N ALA A 500 -10.14 7.23 20.47
CA ALA A 500 -10.84 6.84 19.25
C ALA A 500 -9.99 6.42 18.06
#